data_5bfc009b53f2ce41be53383f5ec601c6
#
_entry.id   5bfc009b53f2ce41be53383f5ec601c6
#
_cell.length_a   1.000
_cell.length_b   1.000
_cell.length_c   1.000
_cell.angle_alpha   90.00
_cell.angle_beta   90.00
_cell.angle_gamma   90.00
#
_symmetry.space_group_name_H-M   'P 1'
#
loop_
_entity.id
_entity.type
_entity.pdbx_description
1 polymer ?
#
loop_
_entity_poly.entity_id
_entity_poly.type
_entity_poly.pdbx_seq_one_letter_code
_entity_poly.pdbx_strand_id
1 'polypeptide(L)'
;MVAGPDAGHAIPAIELSRRFAAAGHEAILFTGERWFGIDVPGVTVAELKGLAPRAADDDSDAGSKIHARAAHIATEMLQDLSALLPNLVVSDVITSGGGMAAERLGIPWVELSPHPLYRPSRGLPPVGSGLAVGTGLAGRARDSILRAMTARSIRQGDRDRAVARVGIGLPAEDPGPRARLVATVPALEVPRPDWPVNAHVVGPLLWEPTDTVLEPPPGTGPLVMVAPSTATTGVVGMVEAVCEGLAGAGMRVVATMLEPPPGSLPDWAVAGRGRQDVLLRAADVVVCGGGHGMLAKALSAGVPAVVVPGEGDQWELANRAARQGSAVVVRPLDAGAVRTAVDTVLSRPEFAAAARAAAATAGSVEDPVAVCEAVLL
;
A
#
# COMPACT_ATOMS: atom_id res chain seq x y z
N MET A 1 -11.90 -6.11 -12.02
CA MET A 1 -11.07 -5.77 -10.85
C MET A 1 -11.86 -5.99 -9.56
N VAL A 2 -11.21 -6.51 -8.51
CA VAL A 2 -11.85 -6.75 -7.20
C VAL A 2 -10.93 -6.23 -6.12
N ALA A 3 -11.36 -5.22 -5.36
CA ALA A 3 -10.59 -4.63 -4.26
C ALA A 3 -11.51 -4.14 -3.14
N GLY A 4 -11.09 -4.29 -1.90
CA GLY A 4 -11.82 -3.82 -0.72
C GLY A 4 -11.89 -2.29 -0.62
N PRO A 5 -12.62 -1.77 0.39
CA PRO A 5 -12.88 -0.33 0.53
C PRO A 5 -11.68 0.47 1.06
N ASP A 6 -10.64 -0.19 1.58
CA ASP A 6 -9.49 0.49 2.16
C ASP A 6 -8.71 1.27 1.11
N ALA A 7 -8.40 2.53 1.37
CA ALA A 7 -7.76 3.42 0.41
C ALA A 7 -6.43 2.87 -0.13
N GLY A 8 -5.64 2.18 0.72
CA GLY A 8 -4.38 1.55 0.34
C GLY A 8 -4.52 0.45 -0.72
N HIS A 9 -5.70 -0.14 -0.85
CA HIS A 9 -6.03 -1.23 -1.78
C HIS A 9 -6.94 -0.79 -2.93
N ALA A 10 -7.93 0.05 -2.64
CA ALA A 10 -8.86 0.55 -3.65
C ALA A 10 -8.17 1.52 -4.65
N ILE A 11 -7.35 2.46 -4.17
CA ILE A 11 -6.68 3.44 -5.03
C ILE A 11 -5.79 2.77 -6.11
N PRO A 12 -4.92 1.80 -5.78
CA PRO A 12 -4.18 1.05 -6.79
C PRO A 12 -5.08 0.30 -7.79
N ALA A 13 -6.19 -0.27 -7.34
CA ALA A 13 -7.15 -0.95 -8.20
C ALA A 13 -7.89 0.03 -9.14
N ILE A 14 -8.25 1.22 -8.63
CA ILE A 14 -8.83 2.31 -9.45
C ILE A 14 -7.85 2.73 -10.55
N GLU A 15 -6.60 2.99 -10.20
CA GLU A 15 -5.58 3.39 -11.17
C GLU A 15 -5.32 2.30 -12.21
N LEU A 16 -5.25 1.04 -11.80
CA LEU A 16 -5.10 -0.06 -12.74
C LEU A 16 -6.32 -0.20 -13.66
N SER A 17 -7.55 -0.06 -13.12
CA SER A 17 -8.78 -0.05 -13.93
C SER A 17 -8.77 1.07 -14.97
N ARG A 18 -8.32 2.27 -14.58
CA ARG A 18 -8.15 3.42 -15.48
C ARG A 18 -7.15 3.12 -16.61
N ARG A 19 -6.04 2.45 -16.29
CA ARG A 19 -5.05 2.04 -17.32
C ARG A 19 -5.62 1.01 -18.28
N PHE A 20 -6.40 0.05 -17.81
CA PHE A 20 -7.11 -0.90 -18.66
C PHE A 20 -8.09 -0.18 -19.59
N ALA A 21 -8.92 0.73 -19.07
CA ALA A 21 -9.83 1.51 -19.88
C ALA A 21 -9.09 2.37 -20.93
N ALA A 22 -7.99 3.00 -20.57
CA ALA A 22 -7.15 3.76 -21.49
C ALA A 22 -6.49 2.90 -22.57
N ALA A 23 -6.24 1.62 -22.31
CA ALA A 23 -5.76 0.64 -23.27
C ALA A 23 -6.88 0.06 -24.17
N GLY A 24 -8.14 0.47 -23.97
CA GLY A 24 -9.29 0.04 -24.78
C GLY A 24 -10.03 -1.18 -24.24
N HIS A 25 -9.74 -1.63 -23.03
CA HIS A 25 -10.47 -2.71 -22.37
C HIS A 25 -11.72 -2.19 -21.66
N GLU A 26 -12.76 -3.02 -21.59
CA GLU A 26 -13.88 -2.80 -20.68
C GLU A 26 -13.42 -3.10 -19.25
N ALA A 27 -13.47 -2.09 -18.36
CA ALA A 27 -12.99 -2.19 -17.00
C ALA A 27 -14.14 -2.03 -16.00
N ILE A 28 -14.39 -3.08 -15.21
CA ILE A 28 -15.36 -3.08 -14.12
C ILE A 28 -14.61 -3.25 -12.80
N LEU A 29 -14.81 -2.32 -11.86
CA LEU A 29 -14.24 -2.36 -10.52
C LEU A 29 -15.31 -2.70 -9.49
N PHE A 30 -15.22 -3.87 -8.89
CA PHE A 30 -15.99 -4.25 -7.69
C PHE A 30 -15.26 -3.76 -6.45
N THR A 31 -15.90 -2.88 -5.68
CA THR A 31 -15.30 -2.28 -4.48
C THR A 31 -16.38 -1.90 -3.45
N GLY A 32 -15.96 -1.29 -2.31
CA GLY A 32 -16.87 -0.88 -1.26
C GLY A 32 -17.55 0.48 -1.52
N GLU A 33 -18.64 0.72 -0.81
CA GLU A 33 -19.54 1.89 -0.93
C GLU A 33 -18.80 3.23 -0.92
N ARG A 34 -17.71 3.35 -0.17
CA ARG A 34 -16.90 4.56 -0.09
C ARG A 34 -16.45 5.08 -1.48
N TRP A 35 -16.31 4.18 -2.46
CA TRP A 35 -15.81 4.48 -3.80
C TRP A 35 -16.93 4.53 -4.85
N PHE A 36 -18.19 4.43 -4.45
CA PHE A 36 -19.29 4.62 -5.39
C PHE A 36 -19.37 6.08 -5.82
N GLY A 37 -19.64 6.29 -7.09
CA GLY A 37 -19.75 7.64 -7.66
C GLY A 37 -18.42 8.35 -7.92
N ILE A 38 -17.26 7.66 -7.81
CA ILE A 38 -16.02 8.21 -8.34
C ILE A 38 -16.13 8.31 -9.87
N ASP A 39 -15.67 9.44 -10.40
CA ASP A 39 -15.59 9.63 -11.86
C ASP A 39 -14.20 9.20 -12.36
N VAL A 40 -14.16 8.03 -12.97
CA VAL A 40 -12.95 7.50 -13.63
C VAL A 40 -13.32 7.12 -15.06
N PRO A 41 -12.85 7.86 -16.06
CA PRO A 41 -13.23 7.66 -17.46
C PRO A 41 -13.04 6.21 -17.91
N GLY A 42 -14.12 5.61 -18.46
CA GLY A 42 -14.10 4.24 -19.00
C GLY A 42 -14.13 3.13 -17.96
N VAL A 43 -14.30 3.44 -16.67
CA VAL A 43 -14.40 2.45 -15.58
C VAL A 43 -15.82 2.42 -15.02
N THR A 44 -16.43 1.24 -15.02
CA THR A 44 -17.69 1.00 -14.32
C THR A 44 -17.40 0.56 -12.89
N VAL A 45 -17.96 1.26 -11.90
CA VAL A 45 -17.83 0.88 -10.48
C VAL A 45 -19.08 0.11 -10.05
N ALA A 46 -18.88 -1.04 -9.43
CA ALA A 46 -19.93 -1.92 -8.94
C ALA A 46 -19.69 -2.28 -7.46
N GLU A 47 -20.77 -2.64 -6.78
CA GLU A 47 -20.69 -3.10 -5.40
C GLU A 47 -19.95 -4.43 -5.28
N LEU A 48 -18.97 -4.48 -4.39
CA LEU A 48 -18.37 -5.74 -3.95
C LEU A 48 -19.23 -6.34 -2.83
N LYS A 49 -20.03 -7.33 -3.17
CA LYS A 49 -20.86 -8.06 -2.21
C LYS A 49 -19.98 -8.87 -1.23
N GLY A 50 -20.49 -9.11 -0.03
CA GLY A 50 -19.82 -9.92 0.98
C GLY A 50 -18.77 -9.16 1.82
N LEU A 51 -18.69 -7.84 1.72
CA LEU A 51 -17.82 -7.01 2.57
C LEU A 51 -18.35 -6.79 3.99
N ALA A 52 -19.67 -6.85 4.18
CA ALA A 52 -20.28 -6.61 5.48
C ALA A 52 -19.83 -7.66 6.51
N PRO A 53 -19.49 -7.26 7.75
CA PRO A 53 -19.23 -8.20 8.83
C PRO A 53 -20.43 -9.12 9.08
N ARG A 54 -20.16 -10.40 9.29
CA ARG A 54 -21.19 -11.39 9.63
C ARG A 54 -21.08 -11.79 11.09
N ALA A 55 -22.20 -12.19 11.70
CA ALA A 55 -22.21 -12.73 13.06
C ALA A 55 -21.34 -13.99 13.25
N ALA A 56 -21.05 -14.70 12.15
CA ALA A 56 -20.20 -15.89 12.15
C ALA A 56 -18.69 -15.56 11.95
N ASP A 57 -18.34 -14.30 11.75
CA ASP A 57 -16.92 -13.92 11.63
C ASP A 57 -16.26 -14.02 13.02
N ASP A 58 -15.31 -14.92 13.15
CA ASP A 58 -14.57 -15.11 14.40
C ASP A 58 -13.66 -13.90 14.64
N ASP A 59 -13.84 -13.23 15.78
CA ASP A 59 -13.05 -12.06 16.16
C ASP A 59 -11.72 -12.41 16.81
N SER A 60 -11.49 -13.66 17.10
CA SER A 60 -10.30 -14.11 17.84
C SER A 60 -9.03 -14.21 16.99
N ASP A 61 -9.15 -14.37 15.65
CA ASP A 61 -8.01 -14.54 14.74
C ASP A 61 -8.22 -13.76 13.42
N ALA A 62 -7.40 -12.72 13.24
CA ALA A 62 -7.43 -11.89 12.03
C ALA A 62 -7.11 -12.68 10.74
N GLY A 63 -6.24 -13.69 10.82
CA GLY A 63 -5.89 -14.53 9.67
C GLY A 63 -7.07 -15.40 9.21
N SER A 64 -7.73 -16.05 10.16
CA SER A 64 -8.93 -16.85 9.89
C SER A 64 -10.05 -16.01 9.29
N LYS A 65 -10.28 -14.79 9.81
CA LYS A 65 -11.25 -13.83 9.27
C LYS A 65 -10.99 -13.49 7.81
N ILE A 66 -9.75 -13.23 7.43
CA ILE A 66 -9.40 -12.86 6.05
C ILE A 66 -9.80 -13.98 5.10
N HIS A 67 -9.50 -15.23 5.42
CA HIS A 67 -9.82 -16.38 4.57
C HIS A 67 -11.30 -16.71 4.53
N ALA A 68 -11.98 -16.66 5.67
CA ALA A 68 -13.44 -16.86 5.75
C ALA A 68 -14.21 -15.78 4.97
N ARG A 69 -13.77 -14.52 5.07
CA ARG A 69 -14.33 -13.41 4.30
C ARG A 69 -14.05 -13.57 2.81
N ALA A 70 -12.85 -14.00 2.42
CA ALA A 70 -12.52 -14.28 1.03
C ALA A 70 -13.44 -15.35 0.43
N ALA A 71 -13.70 -16.45 1.14
CA ALA A 71 -14.65 -17.47 0.71
C ALA A 71 -16.09 -16.93 0.56
N HIS A 72 -16.51 -16.07 1.47
CA HIS A 72 -17.83 -15.44 1.37
C HIS A 72 -17.93 -14.49 0.17
N ILE A 73 -16.98 -13.59 0.00
CA ILE A 73 -16.90 -12.71 -1.16
C ILE A 73 -16.90 -13.55 -2.45
N ALA A 74 -16.12 -14.64 -2.50
CA ALA A 74 -16.07 -15.51 -3.66
C ALA A 74 -17.47 -16.07 -3.99
N THR A 75 -18.20 -16.54 -3.00
CA THR A 75 -19.56 -17.09 -3.17
C THR A 75 -20.52 -16.03 -3.71
N GLU A 76 -20.53 -14.84 -3.12
CA GLU A 76 -21.39 -13.72 -3.54
C GLU A 76 -21.08 -13.22 -4.95
N MET A 77 -19.82 -13.29 -5.37
CA MET A 77 -19.39 -12.83 -6.70
C MET A 77 -19.64 -13.83 -7.85
N LEU A 78 -19.92 -15.10 -7.55
CA LEU A 78 -20.10 -16.12 -8.60
C LEU A 78 -21.18 -15.72 -9.60
N GLN A 79 -22.31 -15.20 -9.14
CA GLN A 79 -23.40 -14.79 -10.03
C GLN A 79 -22.98 -13.63 -10.94
N ASP A 80 -22.35 -12.60 -10.37
CA ASP A 80 -21.94 -11.41 -11.12
C ASP A 80 -20.88 -11.78 -12.17
N LEU A 81 -19.85 -12.55 -11.81
CA LEU A 81 -18.82 -12.98 -12.74
C LEU A 81 -19.36 -13.95 -13.82
N SER A 82 -20.33 -14.82 -13.48
CA SER A 82 -20.96 -15.71 -14.45
C SER A 82 -21.82 -14.95 -15.47
N ALA A 83 -22.42 -13.83 -15.06
CA ALA A 83 -23.20 -12.98 -15.95
C ALA A 83 -22.32 -12.10 -16.85
N LEU A 84 -21.21 -11.61 -16.32
CA LEU A 84 -20.27 -10.72 -17.02
C LEU A 84 -19.34 -11.48 -18.00
N LEU A 85 -18.99 -12.74 -17.69
CA LEU A 85 -18.04 -13.55 -18.43
C LEU A 85 -16.73 -12.81 -18.77
N PRO A 86 -16.03 -12.24 -17.77
CA PRO A 86 -14.83 -11.48 -18.03
C PRO A 86 -13.70 -12.37 -18.55
N ASN A 87 -12.83 -11.85 -19.40
CA ASN A 87 -11.66 -12.57 -19.89
C ASN A 87 -10.60 -12.75 -18.78
N LEU A 88 -10.53 -11.79 -17.84
CA LEU A 88 -9.55 -11.77 -16.76
C LEU A 88 -10.18 -11.19 -15.49
N VAL A 89 -9.83 -11.75 -14.34
CA VAL A 89 -10.09 -11.15 -13.03
C VAL A 89 -8.76 -10.71 -12.43
N VAL A 90 -8.66 -9.44 -12.00
CA VAL A 90 -7.56 -8.99 -11.14
C VAL A 90 -8.11 -8.81 -9.73
N SER A 91 -7.53 -9.51 -8.77
CA SER A 91 -7.97 -9.55 -7.37
C SER A 91 -6.90 -8.96 -6.46
N ASP A 92 -7.27 -8.00 -5.63
CA ASP A 92 -6.39 -7.46 -4.61
C ASP A 92 -5.99 -8.54 -3.59
N VAL A 93 -4.76 -8.47 -3.08
CA VAL A 93 -4.14 -9.50 -2.25
C VAL A 93 -4.90 -9.78 -0.94
N ILE A 94 -5.50 -8.76 -0.31
CA ILE A 94 -6.32 -8.94 0.89
C ILE A 94 -7.80 -9.22 0.56
N THR A 95 -8.22 -8.94 -0.66
CA THR A 95 -9.58 -9.20 -1.16
C THR A 95 -9.58 -10.42 -2.09
N SER A 96 -8.90 -11.49 -1.65
CA SER A 96 -8.61 -12.68 -2.46
C SER A 96 -9.85 -13.49 -2.90
N GLY A 97 -11.04 -13.13 -2.44
CA GLY A 97 -12.30 -13.72 -2.87
C GLY A 97 -12.57 -13.59 -4.37
N GLY A 98 -12.13 -12.49 -5.00
CA GLY A 98 -12.23 -12.31 -6.44
C GLY A 98 -11.45 -13.38 -7.22
N GLY A 99 -10.21 -13.68 -6.78
CA GLY A 99 -9.39 -14.75 -7.36
C GLY A 99 -9.99 -16.15 -7.14
N MET A 100 -10.55 -16.41 -5.95
CA MET A 100 -11.24 -17.69 -5.67
C MET A 100 -12.49 -17.87 -6.54
N ALA A 101 -13.28 -16.83 -6.74
CA ALA A 101 -14.46 -16.87 -7.61
C ALA A 101 -14.06 -17.11 -9.08
N ALA A 102 -13.02 -16.42 -9.55
CA ALA A 102 -12.49 -16.62 -10.90
C ALA A 102 -11.99 -18.06 -11.11
N GLU A 103 -11.22 -18.61 -10.17
CA GLU A 103 -10.76 -19.98 -10.19
C GLU A 103 -11.94 -20.97 -10.25
N ARG A 104 -12.98 -20.75 -9.47
CA ARG A 104 -14.19 -21.58 -9.43
C ARG A 104 -14.92 -21.62 -10.78
N LEU A 105 -14.84 -20.54 -11.55
CA LEU A 105 -15.43 -20.38 -12.86
C LEU A 105 -14.47 -20.72 -14.02
N GLY A 106 -13.23 -21.09 -13.73
CA GLY A 106 -12.22 -21.35 -14.74
C GLY A 106 -11.72 -20.10 -15.48
N ILE A 107 -11.94 -18.92 -14.92
CA ILE A 107 -11.48 -17.65 -15.48
C ILE A 107 -10.04 -17.39 -15.02
N PRO A 108 -9.09 -17.03 -15.92
CA PRO A 108 -7.74 -16.66 -15.51
C PRO A 108 -7.76 -15.46 -14.57
N TRP A 109 -6.86 -15.47 -13.59
CA TRP A 109 -6.80 -14.37 -12.64
C TRP A 109 -5.37 -13.96 -12.28
N VAL A 110 -5.22 -12.69 -11.90
CA VAL A 110 -3.98 -12.02 -11.51
C VAL A 110 -4.15 -11.42 -10.12
N GLU A 111 -3.12 -11.50 -9.29
CA GLU A 111 -3.09 -10.88 -7.97
C GLU A 111 -2.50 -9.46 -8.05
N LEU A 112 -3.16 -8.49 -7.45
CA LEU A 112 -2.63 -7.15 -7.24
C LEU A 112 -2.12 -7.02 -5.81
N SER A 113 -0.81 -6.86 -5.64
CA SER A 113 -0.15 -6.48 -4.39
C SER A 113 0.18 -4.98 -4.45
N PRO A 114 -0.58 -4.10 -3.77
CA PRO A 114 -0.36 -2.65 -3.82
C PRO A 114 0.78 -2.19 -2.89
N HIS A 115 1.77 -3.02 -2.68
CA HIS A 115 2.92 -2.85 -1.79
C HIS A 115 4.03 -3.83 -2.19
N PRO A 116 5.24 -3.77 -1.60
CA PRO A 116 6.28 -4.78 -1.80
C PRO A 116 5.77 -6.20 -1.56
N LEU A 117 6.42 -7.18 -2.16
CA LEU A 117 6.00 -8.57 -2.06
C LEU A 117 6.21 -9.13 -0.64
N TYR A 118 5.13 -9.25 0.14
CA TYR A 118 5.15 -9.71 1.53
C TYR A 118 5.03 -11.25 1.67
N ARG A 119 5.59 -11.99 0.73
CA ARG A 119 5.69 -13.46 0.87
C ARG A 119 6.92 -13.84 1.70
N PRO A 120 6.80 -14.87 2.55
CA PRO A 120 7.97 -15.44 3.23
C PRO A 120 9.07 -15.82 2.23
N SER A 121 10.32 -15.57 2.59
CA SER A 121 11.49 -15.88 1.76
C SER A 121 12.58 -16.53 2.59
N ARG A 122 13.31 -17.46 1.99
CA ARG A 122 14.47 -18.10 2.64
C ARG A 122 15.63 -17.12 2.83
N GLY A 123 15.69 -16.06 2.03
CA GLY A 123 16.75 -15.06 2.04
C GLY A 123 16.48 -13.84 2.91
N LEU A 124 15.25 -13.69 3.47
CA LEU A 124 14.84 -12.51 4.20
C LEU A 124 14.51 -12.82 5.66
N PRO A 125 14.64 -11.85 6.60
CA PRO A 125 13.97 -11.93 7.90
C PRO A 125 12.44 -11.98 7.71
N PRO A 126 11.67 -12.32 8.76
CA PRO A 126 10.21 -12.30 8.67
C PRO A 126 9.69 -10.93 8.27
N VAL A 127 8.70 -10.91 7.38
CA VAL A 127 7.98 -9.69 6.99
C VAL A 127 7.36 -9.04 8.24
N GLY A 128 7.43 -7.71 8.31
CA GLY A 128 6.97 -6.94 9.46
C GLY A 128 7.98 -6.79 10.59
N SER A 129 9.12 -7.49 10.53
CA SER A 129 10.17 -7.35 11.54
C SER A 129 10.91 -6.01 11.48
N GLY A 130 10.88 -5.32 10.34
CA GLY A 130 11.66 -4.10 10.09
C GLY A 130 13.17 -4.34 10.02
N LEU A 131 13.64 -5.58 10.06
CA LEU A 131 15.06 -5.91 10.09
C LEU A 131 15.70 -5.87 8.70
N ALA A 132 16.97 -5.47 8.67
CA ALA A 132 17.80 -5.67 7.49
C ALA A 132 18.11 -7.17 7.30
N VAL A 133 18.31 -7.57 6.04
CA VAL A 133 18.78 -8.92 5.70
C VAL A 133 20.06 -9.22 6.46
N GLY A 134 20.10 -10.36 7.12
CA GLY A 134 21.24 -10.78 7.94
C GLY A 134 22.46 -11.10 7.10
N THR A 135 23.58 -10.43 7.41
CA THR A 135 24.88 -10.68 6.79
C THR A 135 25.75 -11.60 7.63
N GLY A 136 26.66 -12.32 6.99
CA GLY A 136 27.54 -13.27 7.68
C GLY A 136 26.79 -14.46 8.30
N LEU A 137 27.47 -15.28 9.09
CA LEU A 137 26.90 -16.48 9.71
C LEU A 137 25.88 -16.11 10.81
N ALA A 138 26.23 -15.16 11.67
CA ALA A 138 25.37 -14.74 12.79
C ALA A 138 24.07 -14.09 12.29
N GLY A 139 24.13 -13.20 11.28
CA GLY A 139 22.96 -12.57 10.70
C GLY A 139 22.01 -13.59 10.03
N ARG A 140 22.57 -14.53 9.26
CA ARG A 140 21.78 -15.61 8.65
C ARG A 140 21.16 -16.56 9.68
N ALA A 141 21.89 -16.86 10.76
CA ALA A 141 21.37 -17.66 11.87
C ALA A 141 20.20 -16.92 12.57
N ARG A 142 20.34 -15.62 12.85
CA ARG A 142 19.26 -14.77 13.37
C ARG A 142 18.00 -14.87 12.51
N ASP A 143 18.13 -14.61 11.20
CA ASP A 143 16.99 -14.63 10.29
C ASP A 143 16.34 -16.02 10.21
N SER A 144 17.14 -17.09 10.28
CA SER A 144 16.63 -18.47 10.29
C SER A 144 15.84 -18.77 11.55
N ILE A 145 16.32 -18.35 12.73
CA ILE A 145 15.62 -18.51 14.01
C ILE A 145 14.28 -17.75 13.97
N LEU A 146 14.31 -16.49 13.54
CA LEU A 146 13.10 -15.68 13.46
C LEU A 146 12.07 -16.26 12.49
N ARG A 147 12.49 -16.78 11.32
CA ARG A 147 11.58 -17.50 10.42
C ARG A 147 11.01 -18.76 11.05
N ALA A 148 11.80 -19.50 11.81
CA ALA A 148 11.30 -20.69 12.53
C ALA A 148 10.23 -20.33 13.57
N MET A 149 10.37 -19.18 14.25
CA MET A 149 9.37 -18.70 15.21
C MET A 149 8.05 -18.34 14.53
N THR A 150 8.07 -17.76 13.33
CA THR A 150 6.86 -17.38 12.57
C THR A 150 6.26 -18.53 11.76
N ALA A 151 6.99 -19.63 11.57
CA ALA A 151 6.55 -20.74 10.72
C ALA A 151 5.24 -21.40 11.18
N ARG A 152 4.92 -21.36 12.50
CA ARG A 152 3.66 -21.90 13.01
C ARG A 152 2.47 -21.07 12.53
N SER A 153 2.56 -19.73 12.64
CA SER A 153 1.48 -18.81 12.17
C SER A 153 1.29 -18.91 10.66
N ILE A 154 2.38 -19.02 9.88
CA ILE A 154 2.30 -19.21 8.43
C ILE A 154 1.53 -20.51 8.10
N ARG A 155 1.92 -21.63 8.71
CA ARG A 155 1.21 -22.92 8.51
C ARG A 155 -0.25 -22.86 8.96
N GLN A 156 -0.58 -22.08 9.98
CA GLN A 156 -1.96 -21.90 10.38
C GLN A 156 -2.74 -21.13 9.29
N GLY A 157 -2.22 -20.02 8.80
CA GLY A 157 -2.82 -19.29 7.68
C GLY A 157 -3.04 -20.15 6.42
N ASP A 158 -2.07 -21.01 6.08
CA ASP A 158 -2.20 -21.96 4.96
C ASP A 158 -3.35 -22.96 5.18
N ARG A 159 -3.53 -23.45 6.41
CA ARG A 159 -4.66 -24.35 6.76
C ARG A 159 -5.99 -23.63 6.68
N ASP A 160 -6.09 -22.40 7.22
CA ASP A 160 -7.32 -21.61 7.20
C ASP A 160 -7.72 -21.28 5.77
N ARG A 161 -6.74 -20.97 4.91
CA ARG A 161 -6.95 -20.80 3.49
C ARG A 161 -7.46 -22.09 2.82
N ALA A 162 -6.85 -23.24 3.12
CA ALA A 162 -7.28 -24.52 2.59
C ALA A 162 -8.74 -24.84 2.99
N VAL A 163 -9.10 -24.61 4.24
CA VAL A 163 -10.48 -24.78 4.74
C VAL A 163 -11.46 -23.87 3.99
N ALA A 164 -11.12 -22.60 3.84
CA ALA A 164 -11.94 -21.63 3.13
C ALA A 164 -12.17 -22.02 1.66
N ARG A 165 -11.11 -22.51 0.98
CA ARG A 165 -11.18 -23.00 -0.41
C ARG A 165 -12.09 -24.21 -0.56
N VAL A 166 -11.91 -25.22 0.30
CA VAL A 166 -12.76 -26.43 0.29
C VAL A 166 -14.22 -26.07 0.56
N GLY A 167 -14.47 -25.13 1.45
CA GLY A 167 -15.83 -24.65 1.77
C GLY A 167 -16.61 -24.09 0.60
N ILE A 168 -15.92 -23.61 -0.45
CA ILE A 168 -16.54 -23.11 -1.69
C ILE A 168 -16.36 -24.05 -2.88
N GLY A 169 -15.93 -25.29 -2.64
CA GLY A 169 -15.78 -26.33 -3.67
C GLY A 169 -14.51 -26.21 -4.52
N LEU A 170 -13.47 -25.53 -4.03
CA LEU A 170 -12.13 -25.52 -4.61
C LEU A 170 -11.24 -26.59 -3.98
N PRO A 171 -10.18 -27.05 -4.64
CA PRO A 171 -9.13 -27.88 -4.03
C PRO A 171 -8.49 -27.17 -2.81
N ALA A 172 -8.09 -27.97 -1.79
CA ALA A 172 -7.37 -27.43 -0.63
C ALA A 172 -6.05 -26.76 -1.02
N GLU A 173 -5.35 -27.32 -1.98
CA GLU A 173 -4.13 -26.73 -2.57
C GLU A 173 -4.48 -25.53 -3.41
N ASP A 174 -3.75 -24.43 -3.18
CA ASP A 174 -3.93 -23.18 -3.94
C ASP A 174 -2.89 -23.12 -5.06
N PRO A 175 -3.32 -23.18 -6.33
CA PRO A 175 -2.41 -23.05 -7.47
C PRO A 175 -1.81 -21.64 -7.57
N GLY A 176 -2.43 -20.66 -6.93
CA GLY A 176 -2.07 -19.24 -7.04
C GLY A 176 -2.54 -18.57 -8.33
N PRO A 177 -2.28 -17.28 -8.46
CA PRO A 177 -2.62 -16.51 -9.66
C PRO A 177 -1.70 -16.86 -10.84
N ARG A 178 -2.15 -16.57 -12.05
CA ARG A 178 -1.31 -16.67 -13.26
C ARG A 178 -0.14 -15.69 -13.22
N ALA A 179 -0.38 -14.46 -12.73
CA ALA A 179 0.65 -13.45 -12.49
C ALA A 179 0.37 -12.68 -11.20
N ARG A 180 1.41 -12.03 -10.65
CA ARG A 180 1.34 -11.11 -9.49
C ARG A 180 1.88 -9.76 -9.91
N LEU A 181 1.07 -8.74 -9.79
CA LEU A 181 1.49 -7.35 -9.96
C LEU A 181 1.98 -6.81 -8.61
N VAL A 182 3.27 -6.57 -8.49
CA VAL A 182 3.88 -5.97 -7.30
C VAL A 182 3.96 -4.47 -7.53
N ALA A 183 2.92 -3.75 -7.10
CA ALA A 183 2.74 -2.32 -7.38
C ALA A 183 3.48 -1.46 -6.35
N THR A 184 4.80 -1.46 -6.43
CA THR A 184 5.67 -0.71 -5.50
C THR A 184 6.78 0.04 -6.23
N VAL A 185 7.35 1.04 -5.55
CA VAL A 185 8.62 1.64 -5.98
C VAL A 185 9.72 0.57 -5.86
N PRO A 186 10.46 0.24 -6.93
CA PRO A 186 11.48 -0.80 -6.88
C PRO A 186 12.51 -0.63 -5.75
N ALA A 187 12.84 0.63 -5.40
CA ALA A 187 13.75 0.93 -4.29
C ALA A 187 13.23 0.50 -2.90
N LEU A 188 11.92 0.23 -2.75
CA LEU A 188 11.31 -0.31 -1.52
C LEU A 188 11.23 -1.84 -1.53
N GLU A 189 11.44 -2.49 -2.68
CA GLU A 189 11.50 -3.96 -2.73
C GLU A 189 12.87 -4.44 -2.26
N VAL A 190 12.89 -5.62 -1.65
CA VAL A 190 14.12 -6.23 -1.16
C VAL A 190 14.44 -7.46 -2.01
N PRO A 191 15.60 -7.49 -2.67
CA PRO A 191 16.03 -8.65 -3.46
C PRO A 191 15.99 -9.93 -2.64
N ARG A 192 15.45 -11.00 -3.22
CA ARG A 192 15.34 -12.32 -2.60
C ARG A 192 15.72 -13.42 -3.60
N PRO A 193 16.33 -14.53 -3.12
CA PRO A 193 16.78 -15.60 -4.01
C PRO A 193 15.62 -16.46 -4.57
N ASP A 194 14.45 -16.40 -3.94
CA ASP A 194 13.24 -17.15 -4.25
C ASP A 194 12.12 -16.23 -4.77
N TRP A 195 12.50 -15.27 -5.63
CA TRP A 195 11.52 -14.41 -6.31
C TRP A 195 10.61 -15.29 -7.17
N PRO A 196 9.27 -15.18 -7.00
CA PRO A 196 8.33 -15.96 -7.80
C PRO A 196 8.44 -15.61 -9.28
N VAL A 197 8.51 -16.62 -10.15
CA VAL A 197 8.67 -16.43 -11.61
C VAL A 197 7.50 -15.68 -12.25
N ASN A 198 6.33 -15.68 -11.60
CA ASN A 198 5.12 -14.98 -12.03
C ASN A 198 4.88 -13.67 -11.29
N ALA A 199 5.87 -13.13 -10.58
CA ALA A 199 5.75 -11.84 -9.89
C ALA A 199 6.51 -10.77 -10.67
N HIS A 200 5.80 -9.69 -10.99
CA HIS A 200 6.23 -8.58 -11.83
C HIS A 200 6.19 -7.28 -11.05
N VAL A 201 7.29 -6.55 -10.98
CA VAL A 201 7.31 -5.21 -10.37
C VAL A 201 6.80 -4.21 -11.40
N VAL A 202 5.62 -3.65 -11.14
CA VAL A 202 4.89 -2.80 -12.09
C VAL A 202 4.88 -1.31 -11.70
N GLY A 203 5.66 -0.95 -10.68
CA GLY A 203 5.65 0.39 -10.11
C GLY A 203 4.39 0.69 -9.28
N PRO A 204 4.41 1.79 -8.53
CA PRO A 204 3.27 2.15 -7.73
C PRO A 204 2.10 2.61 -8.62
N LEU A 205 0.91 2.15 -8.29
CA LEU A 205 -0.33 2.56 -8.94
C LEU A 205 -0.94 3.70 -8.13
N LEU A 206 -0.71 4.93 -8.58
CA LEU A 206 -1.04 6.16 -7.85
C LEU A 206 -2.20 6.87 -8.53
N TRP A 207 -3.23 7.18 -7.77
CA TRP A 207 -4.39 7.96 -8.20
C TRP A 207 -4.74 9.01 -7.13
N GLU A 208 -5.22 10.17 -7.55
CA GLU A 208 -5.62 11.24 -6.65
C GLU A 208 -7.15 11.26 -6.50
N PRO A 209 -7.67 11.06 -5.28
CA PRO A 209 -9.12 10.96 -5.04
C PRO A 209 -9.84 12.31 -5.01
N THR A 210 -9.19 13.38 -5.42
CA THR A 210 -9.74 14.75 -5.45
C THR A 210 -9.01 15.60 -6.47
N ASP A 211 -9.71 16.55 -7.07
CA ASP A 211 -9.12 17.59 -7.92
C ASP A 211 -8.80 18.89 -7.16
N THR A 212 -9.17 18.95 -5.88
CA THR A 212 -8.88 20.11 -5.04
C THR A 212 -7.38 20.32 -4.89
N VAL A 213 -6.90 21.51 -5.17
CA VAL A 213 -5.54 21.95 -4.89
C VAL A 213 -5.54 22.73 -3.58
N LEU A 214 -4.79 22.24 -2.60
CA LEU A 214 -4.60 22.94 -1.34
C LEU A 214 -3.39 23.85 -1.45
N GLU A 215 -3.61 25.16 -1.30
CA GLU A 215 -2.54 26.16 -1.40
C GLU A 215 -1.69 26.14 -0.12
N PRO A 216 -0.35 25.96 -0.22
CA PRO A 216 0.54 26.08 0.93
C PRO A 216 0.53 27.50 1.51
N PRO A 217 0.81 27.66 2.81
CA PRO A 217 0.97 28.99 3.41
C PRO A 217 2.01 29.83 2.66
N PRO A 218 1.83 31.17 2.58
CA PRO A 218 2.80 32.06 1.94
C PRO A 218 4.15 32.06 2.68
N GLY A 219 5.23 32.30 1.95
CA GLY A 219 6.59 32.38 2.53
C GLY A 219 7.65 31.71 1.68
N THR A 220 8.91 31.86 2.08
CA THR A 220 10.10 31.33 1.39
C THR A 220 10.80 30.22 2.14
N GLY A 221 10.35 29.89 3.37
CA GLY A 221 10.90 28.78 4.16
C GLY A 221 10.59 27.41 3.56
N PRO A 222 11.30 26.36 3.96
CA PRO A 222 11.04 24.99 3.50
C PRO A 222 9.59 24.59 3.67
N LEU A 223 9.06 23.85 2.71
CA LEU A 223 7.70 23.32 2.73
C LEU A 223 7.71 21.88 3.24
N VAL A 224 7.11 21.67 4.40
CA VAL A 224 6.89 20.36 5.02
C VAL A 224 5.49 19.89 4.69
N MET A 225 5.38 18.84 3.90
CA MET A 225 4.09 18.19 3.67
C MET A 225 3.84 17.15 4.76
N VAL A 226 2.63 17.16 5.33
CA VAL A 226 2.20 16.18 6.35
C VAL A 226 1.08 15.33 5.80
N ALA A 227 1.22 14.02 5.90
CA ALA A 227 0.20 13.07 5.44
C ALA A 227 0.02 11.94 6.47
N PRO A 228 -0.87 12.10 7.46
CA PRO A 228 -1.21 11.07 8.42
C PRO A 228 -1.74 9.81 7.72
N SER A 229 -1.57 8.66 8.37
CA SER A 229 -2.13 7.41 7.85
C SER A 229 -3.66 7.45 7.84
N THR A 230 -4.28 6.97 6.78
CA THR A 230 -5.74 6.76 6.70
C THR A 230 -6.17 5.43 7.32
N ALA A 231 -5.22 4.55 7.67
CA ALA A 231 -5.48 3.29 8.33
C ALA A 231 -5.75 3.49 9.82
N THR A 232 -6.63 2.67 10.39
CA THR A 232 -6.93 2.67 11.83
C THR A 232 -5.73 2.34 12.70
N THR A 233 -4.70 1.70 12.13
CA THR A 233 -3.41 1.38 12.76
C THR A 233 -2.41 2.53 12.73
N GLY A 234 -2.78 3.68 12.14
CA GLY A 234 -1.94 4.86 12.04
C GLY A 234 -1.77 5.59 13.38
N VAL A 235 -0.70 6.38 13.48
CA VAL A 235 -0.45 7.21 14.67
C VAL A 235 -1.36 8.44 14.64
N VAL A 236 -2.04 8.69 15.76
CA VAL A 236 -2.91 9.86 15.96
C VAL A 236 -2.08 11.06 16.44
N GLY A 237 -2.52 12.30 16.13
CA GLY A 237 -1.88 13.53 16.62
C GLY A 237 -0.64 13.96 15.81
N MET A 238 -0.46 13.44 14.59
CA MET A 238 0.73 13.74 13.78
C MET A 238 0.80 15.21 13.37
N VAL A 239 -0.31 15.82 12.97
CA VAL A 239 -0.34 17.24 12.54
C VAL A 239 -0.02 18.15 13.73
N GLU A 240 -0.60 17.87 14.89
CA GLU A 240 -0.38 18.58 16.12
C GLU A 240 1.10 18.52 16.57
N ALA A 241 1.68 17.33 16.57
CA ALA A 241 3.08 17.12 16.92
C ALA A 241 4.04 17.81 15.93
N VAL A 242 3.72 17.81 14.63
CA VAL A 242 4.50 18.55 13.63
C VAL A 242 4.39 20.05 13.87
N CYS A 243 3.19 20.58 14.09
CA CYS A 243 3.01 22.01 14.37
C CYS A 243 3.72 22.43 15.66
N GLU A 244 3.65 21.63 16.72
CA GLU A 244 4.38 21.87 17.96
C GLU A 244 5.91 21.87 17.74
N GLY A 245 6.43 20.83 17.08
CA GLY A 245 7.86 20.67 16.85
C GLY A 245 8.47 21.71 15.93
N LEU A 246 7.71 22.17 14.92
CA LEU A 246 8.19 23.15 13.92
C LEU A 246 7.88 24.59 14.31
N ALA A 247 7.27 24.87 15.47
CA ALA A 247 7.02 26.21 15.93
C ALA A 247 8.32 27.03 15.97
N GLY A 248 8.28 28.23 15.38
CA GLY A 248 9.45 29.12 15.30
C GLY A 248 10.58 28.66 14.36
N ALA A 249 10.37 27.61 13.58
CA ALA A 249 11.37 27.07 12.65
C ALA A 249 11.52 27.86 11.34
N GLY A 250 10.61 28.77 11.05
CA GLY A 250 10.56 29.45 9.75
C GLY A 250 10.16 28.54 8.59
N MET A 251 9.56 27.41 8.87
CA MET A 251 9.05 26.44 7.88
C MET A 251 7.56 26.66 7.61
N ARG A 252 7.10 26.18 6.47
CA ARG A 252 5.69 26.16 6.08
C ARG A 252 5.17 24.72 6.13
N VAL A 253 3.95 24.52 6.61
CA VAL A 253 3.36 23.19 6.74
C VAL A 253 2.08 23.10 5.91
N VAL A 254 1.94 22.05 5.12
CA VAL A 254 0.71 21.69 4.43
C VAL A 254 0.34 20.24 4.76
N ALA A 255 -0.81 20.05 5.40
CA ALA A 255 -1.27 18.73 5.80
C ALA A 255 -2.42 18.26 4.91
N THR A 256 -2.27 17.10 4.25
CA THR A 256 -3.36 16.49 3.49
C THR A 256 -4.05 15.43 4.33
N MET A 257 -5.34 15.61 4.58
CA MET A 257 -6.15 14.70 5.38
C MET A 257 -7.62 14.76 4.96
N LEU A 258 -8.37 13.73 5.31
CA LEU A 258 -9.80 13.65 4.96
C LEU A 258 -10.62 14.67 5.72
N GLU A 259 -10.28 14.90 6.99
CA GLU A 259 -10.91 15.86 7.88
C GLU A 259 -9.81 16.71 8.54
N PRO A 260 -9.92 18.04 8.56
CA PRO A 260 -8.94 18.88 9.21
C PRO A 260 -8.90 18.59 10.72
N PRO A 261 -7.74 18.79 11.39
CA PRO A 261 -7.63 18.58 12.82
C PRO A 261 -8.56 19.55 13.57
N PRO A 262 -9.04 19.18 14.76
CA PRO A 262 -9.81 20.09 15.58
C PRO A 262 -8.94 21.28 16.04
N GLY A 263 -9.52 22.47 16.01
CA GLY A 263 -8.85 23.71 16.42
C GLY A 263 -8.26 24.53 15.26
N SER A 264 -7.69 25.69 15.61
CA SER A 264 -7.04 26.58 14.64
C SER A 264 -5.57 26.17 14.46
N LEU A 265 -5.13 26.12 13.23
CA LEU A 265 -3.72 25.99 12.91
C LEU A 265 -3.03 27.37 12.94
N PRO A 266 -1.71 27.42 13.17
CA PRO A 266 -0.96 28.66 13.04
C PRO A 266 -0.92 29.13 11.58
N ASP A 267 -0.69 30.44 11.35
CA ASP A 267 -0.71 31.06 10.01
C ASP A 267 0.28 30.45 9.02
N TRP A 268 1.31 29.77 9.50
CA TRP A 268 2.32 29.07 8.68
C TRP A 268 1.95 27.58 8.40
N ALA A 269 0.73 27.14 8.79
CA ALA A 269 0.25 25.78 8.57
C ALA A 269 -1.18 25.78 8.00
N VAL A 270 -1.45 24.90 7.07
CA VAL A 270 -2.78 24.66 6.51
C VAL A 270 -3.06 23.15 6.46
N ALA A 271 -4.30 22.74 6.70
CA ALA A 271 -4.73 21.36 6.58
C ALA A 271 -6.05 21.24 5.82
N GLY A 272 -6.19 20.19 5.04
CA GLY A 272 -7.42 19.92 4.31
C GLY A 272 -7.28 18.82 3.28
N ARG A 273 -8.35 18.64 2.50
CA ARG A 273 -8.31 17.75 1.33
C ARG A 273 -7.55 18.42 0.21
N GLY A 274 -6.61 17.70 -0.40
CA GLY A 274 -5.83 18.25 -1.51
C GLY A 274 -5.07 17.18 -2.28
N ARG A 275 -4.80 17.48 -3.55
CA ARG A 275 -3.97 16.66 -4.44
C ARG A 275 -2.56 16.58 -3.89
N GLN A 276 -2.14 15.37 -3.56
CA GLN A 276 -0.81 15.12 -3.01
C GLN A 276 0.29 15.22 -4.06
N ASP A 277 0.01 14.85 -5.30
CA ASP A 277 0.97 14.93 -6.41
C ASP A 277 1.39 16.38 -6.71
N VAL A 278 0.47 17.34 -6.59
CA VAL A 278 0.76 18.78 -6.76
C VAL A 278 1.65 19.28 -5.61
N LEU A 279 1.29 18.94 -4.38
CA LEU A 279 2.02 19.37 -3.19
C LEU A 279 3.42 18.78 -3.11
N LEU A 280 3.59 17.51 -3.49
CA LEU A 280 4.89 16.83 -3.51
C LEU A 280 5.90 17.49 -4.46
N ARG A 281 5.43 18.10 -5.57
CA ARG A 281 6.33 18.85 -6.46
C ARG A 281 6.95 20.09 -5.81
N ALA A 282 6.32 20.62 -4.78
CA ALA A 282 6.76 21.81 -4.06
C ALA A 282 7.36 21.50 -2.68
N ALA A 283 7.13 20.29 -2.15
CA ALA A 283 7.59 19.91 -0.81
C ALA A 283 9.09 19.60 -0.77
N ASP A 284 9.76 20.06 0.27
CA ASP A 284 11.16 19.76 0.54
C ASP A 284 11.31 18.46 1.36
N VAL A 285 10.30 18.14 2.17
CA VAL A 285 10.24 16.92 2.99
C VAL A 285 8.79 16.54 3.26
N VAL A 286 8.55 15.23 3.41
CA VAL A 286 7.24 14.67 3.81
C VAL A 286 7.33 14.08 5.21
N VAL A 287 6.40 14.41 6.09
CA VAL A 287 6.16 13.69 7.36
C VAL A 287 4.94 12.80 7.16
N CYS A 288 5.09 11.48 7.26
CA CYS A 288 3.99 10.55 6.97
C CYS A 288 3.97 9.32 7.89
N GLY A 289 2.83 8.62 7.92
CA GLY A 289 2.62 7.42 8.74
C GLY A 289 3.26 6.13 8.23
N GLY A 290 3.98 6.16 7.11
CA GLY A 290 4.68 4.98 6.59
C GLY A 290 3.80 3.97 5.85
N GLY A 291 2.53 4.25 5.61
CA GLY A 291 1.71 3.47 4.69
C GLY A 291 2.27 3.52 3.27
N HIS A 292 2.19 2.40 2.54
CA HIS A 292 2.83 2.27 1.21
C HIS A 292 2.42 3.39 0.24
N GLY A 293 1.13 3.73 0.15
CA GLY A 293 0.64 4.71 -0.82
C GLY A 293 1.33 6.08 -0.70
N MET A 294 1.43 6.64 0.52
CA MET A 294 2.07 7.94 0.71
C MET A 294 3.58 7.87 0.54
N LEU A 295 4.22 6.83 1.06
CA LEU A 295 5.66 6.66 0.93
C LEU A 295 6.04 6.46 -0.54
N ALA A 296 5.25 5.69 -1.30
CA ALA A 296 5.45 5.52 -2.74
C ALA A 296 5.27 6.84 -3.52
N LYS A 297 4.25 7.65 -3.17
CA LYS A 297 4.06 9.00 -3.77
C LYS A 297 5.28 9.89 -3.51
N ALA A 298 5.73 9.97 -2.25
CA ALA A 298 6.89 10.78 -1.86
C ALA A 298 8.15 10.37 -2.63
N LEU A 299 8.48 9.07 -2.63
CA LEU A 299 9.66 8.57 -3.31
C LEU A 299 9.56 8.67 -4.83
N SER A 300 8.38 8.47 -5.43
CA SER A 300 8.18 8.70 -6.87
C SER A 300 8.35 10.17 -7.27
N ALA A 301 8.05 11.10 -6.36
CA ALA A 301 8.29 12.52 -6.55
C ALA A 301 9.75 12.93 -6.22
N GLY A 302 10.58 12.02 -5.73
CA GLY A 302 11.96 12.32 -5.31
C GLY A 302 12.06 13.12 -4.01
N VAL A 303 11.01 13.10 -3.17
CA VAL A 303 10.93 13.84 -1.91
C VAL A 303 11.31 12.92 -0.76
N PRO A 304 12.28 13.31 0.09
CA PRO A 304 12.67 12.53 1.25
C PRO A 304 11.62 12.60 2.36
N ALA A 305 11.63 11.62 3.27
CA ALA A 305 10.58 11.46 4.26
C ALA A 305 11.09 11.41 5.71
N VAL A 306 10.28 11.95 6.62
CA VAL A 306 10.27 11.59 8.04
C VAL A 306 9.08 10.66 8.24
N VAL A 307 9.33 9.42 8.66
CA VAL A 307 8.30 8.41 8.77
C VAL A 307 7.99 8.12 10.23
N VAL A 308 6.72 8.30 10.60
CA VAL A 308 6.19 8.01 11.94
C VAL A 308 5.29 6.77 11.84
N PRO A 309 5.87 5.56 11.85
CA PRO A 309 5.12 4.35 11.59
C PRO A 309 4.21 3.97 12.75
N GLY A 310 2.98 3.59 12.42
CA GLY A 310 2.07 2.87 13.31
C GLY A 310 2.39 1.38 13.34
N GLU A 311 1.33 0.57 13.30
CA GLU A 311 1.41 -0.89 13.32
C GLU A 311 1.37 -1.51 11.91
N GLY A 312 1.44 -2.82 11.84
CA GLY A 312 1.38 -3.59 10.61
C GLY A 312 2.64 -3.44 9.73
N ASP A 313 2.43 -3.21 8.44
CA ASP A 313 3.49 -3.08 7.46
C ASP A 313 4.20 -1.72 7.47
N GLN A 314 3.64 -0.71 8.16
CA GLN A 314 4.22 0.63 8.23
C GLN A 314 5.62 0.61 8.84
N TRP A 315 5.86 -0.23 9.86
CA TRP A 315 7.18 -0.42 10.45
C TRP A 315 8.19 -1.02 9.47
N GLU A 316 7.77 -2.00 8.69
CA GLU A 316 8.63 -2.61 7.66
C GLU A 316 9.02 -1.61 6.58
N LEU A 317 8.05 -0.87 6.05
CA LEU A 317 8.25 0.13 5.00
C LEU A 317 9.10 1.31 5.47
N ALA A 318 8.86 1.82 6.67
CA ALA A 318 9.66 2.88 7.27
C ALA A 318 11.15 2.48 7.35
N ASN A 319 11.42 1.25 7.81
CA ASN A 319 12.79 0.73 7.91
C ASN A 319 13.42 0.45 6.54
N ARG A 320 12.64 0.06 5.51
CA ARG A 320 13.13 -0.08 4.15
C ARG A 320 13.55 1.26 3.58
N ALA A 321 12.72 2.30 3.69
CA ALA A 321 13.05 3.65 3.24
C ALA A 321 14.25 4.24 4.00
N ALA A 322 14.35 4.01 5.30
CA ALA A 322 15.51 4.45 6.09
C ALA A 322 16.81 3.76 5.65
N ARG A 323 16.79 2.46 5.39
CA ARG A 323 17.95 1.72 4.87
C ARG A 323 18.34 2.14 3.45
N GLN A 324 17.36 2.51 2.63
CA GLN A 324 17.58 3.04 1.29
C GLN A 324 18.17 4.47 1.34
N GLY A 325 18.13 5.14 2.50
CA GLY A 325 18.70 6.46 2.73
C GLY A 325 17.76 7.62 2.45
N SER A 326 16.51 7.38 2.07
CA SER A 326 15.52 8.42 1.74
C SER A 326 14.65 8.84 2.92
N ALA A 327 14.77 8.21 4.09
CA ALA A 327 13.93 8.53 5.23
C ALA A 327 14.63 8.47 6.58
N VAL A 328 14.08 9.22 7.54
CA VAL A 328 14.36 9.11 8.98
C VAL A 328 13.11 8.57 9.66
N VAL A 329 13.26 7.61 10.57
CA VAL A 329 12.16 7.02 11.33
C VAL A 329 12.06 7.66 12.69
N VAL A 330 10.86 8.11 13.07
CA VAL A 330 10.53 8.65 14.39
C VAL A 330 9.52 7.73 15.07
N ARG A 331 9.88 7.12 16.18
CA ARG A 331 9.02 6.28 16.99
C ARG A 331 9.49 6.23 18.44
N PRO A 332 8.63 6.54 19.44
CA PRO A 332 7.25 6.99 19.28
C PRO A 332 7.15 8.38 18.65
N LEU A 333 5.91 8.82 18.31
CA LEU A 333 5.65 10.20 17.88
C LEU A 333 5.97 11.15 19.04
N ASP A 334 6.87 12.11 18.78
CA ASP A 334 7.30 13.14 19.70
C ASP A 334 7.66 14.40 18.90
N ALA A 335 7.20 15.57 19.34
CA ALA A 335 7.36 16.82 18.61
C ALA A 335 8.85 17.22 18.44
N GLY A 336 9.66 17.03 19.47
CA GLY A 336 11.11 17.33 19.43
C GLY A 336 11.85 16.36 18.53
N ALA A 337 11.48 15.08 18.55
CA ALA A 337 12.04 14.07 17.65
C ALA A 337 11.66 14.34 16.18
N VAL A 338 10.41 14.76 15.91
CA VAL A 338 9.96 15.18 14.58
C VAL A 338 10.78 16.39 14.10
N ARG A 339 10.98 17.41 14.95
CA ARG A 339 11.82 18.56 14.64
C ARG A 339 13.23 18.13 14.25
N THR A 340 13.87 17.35 15.09
CA THR A 340 15.23 16.87 14.86
C THR A 340 15.33 16.06 13.54
N ALA A 341 14.34 15.23 13.25
CA ALA A 341 14.29 14.43 12.03
C ALA A 341 14.11 15.30 10.77
N VAL A 342 13.20 16.29 10.82
CA VAL A 342 13.00 17.25 9.72
C VAL A 342 14.27 18.05 9.46
N ASP A 343 14.87 18.64 10.49
CA ASP A 343 16.13 19.37 10.36
C ASP A 343 17.25 18.49 9.80
N THR A 344 17.33 17.23 10.22
CA THR A 344 18.30 16.25 9.72
C THR A 344 18.12 16.01 8.22
N VAL A 345 16.87 15.76 7.78
CA VAL A 345 16.55 15.49 6.37
C VAL A 345 16.84 16.72 5.51
N LEU A 346 16.48 17.92 5.95
CA LEU A 346 16.66 19.16 5.21
C LEU A 346 18.13 19.61 5.14
N SER A 347 18.90 19.39 6.20
CA SER A 347 20.32 19.82 6.26
C SER A 347 21.27 18.87 5.54
N ARG A 348 20.85 17.65 5.26
CA ARG A 348 21.69 16.58 4.69
C ARG A 348 21.22 16.21 3.28
N PRO A 349 21.92 16.70 2.22
CA PRO A 349 21.48 16.54 0.84
C PRO A 349 21.43 15.07 0.36
N GLU A 350 22.07 14.14 1.06
CA GLU A 350 22.04 12.72 0.75
C GLU A 350 20.62 12.13 0.83
N PHE A 351 19.75 12.61 1.71
CA PHE A 351 18.36 12.14 1.77
C PHE A 351 17.58 12.47 0.50
N ALA A 352 17.68 13.71 0.03
CA ALA A 352 17.07 14.13 -1.23
C ALA A 352 17.70 13.41 -2.43
N ALA A 353 19.01 13.17 -2.42
CA ALA A 353 19.69 12.39 -3.46
C ALA A 353 19.18 10.94 -3.49
N ALA A 354 19.04 10.29 -2.33
CA ALA A 354 18.50 8.94 -2.22
C ALA A 354 17.03 8.86 -2.67
N ALA A 355 16.20 9.85 -2.31
CA ALA A 355 14.82 9.91 -2.76
C ALA A 355 14.72 10.06 -4.29
N ARG A 356 15.54 10.93 -4.91
CA ARG A 356 15.62 11.05 -6.37
C ARG A 356 16.13 9.76 -7.04
N ALA A 357 17.09 9.08 -6.42
CA ALA A 357 17.55 7.78 -6.91
C ALA A 357 16.43 6.73 -6.86
N ALA A 358 15.61 6.74 -5.80
CA ALA A 358 14.41 5.90 -5.73
C ALA A 358 13.40 6.23 -6.84
N ALA A 359 13.13 7.52 -7.10
CA ALA A 359 12.26 7.94 -8.19
C ALA A 359 12.74 7.43 -9.56
N ALA A 360 14.05 7.48 -9.81
CA ALA A 360 14.63 7.01 -11.07
C ALA A 360 14.42 5.51 -11.33
N THR A 361 14.19 4.70 -10.29
CA THR A 361 13.90 3.26 -10.45
C THR A 361 12.53 2.99 -11.10
N ALA A 362 11.64 3.98 -11.13
CA ALA A 362 10.33 3.84 -11.78
C ALA A 362 10.42 3.59 -13.29
N GLY A 363 11.55 3.92 -13.93
CA GLY A 363 11.78 3.63 -15.36
C GLY A 363 12.09 2.16 -15.66
N SER A 364 12.29 1.31 -14.66
CA SER A 364 12.67 -0.12 -14.81
C SER A 364 11.52 -1.09 -14.50
N VAL A 365 10.28 -0.61 -14.46
CA VAL A 365 9.12 -1.43 -14.13
C VAL A 365 8.42 -1.96 -15.38
N GLU A 366 7.72 -3.08 -15.24
CA GLU A 366 6.89 -3.65 -16.29
C GLU A 366 5.53 -2.92 -16.39
N ASP A 367 4.95 -2.88 -17.58
CA ASP A 367 3.60 -2.35 -17.75
C ASP A 367 2.58 -3.34 -17.19
N PRO A 368 1.77 -2.96 -16.19
CA PRO A 368 0.81 -3.87 -15.57
C PRO A 368 -0.28 -4.36 -16.54
N VAL A 369 -0.67 -3.56 -17.54
CA VAL A 369 -1.64 -3.98 -18.55
C VAL A 369 -1.04 -5.04 -19.45
N ALA A 370 0.17 -4.83 -19.95
CA ALA A 370 0.87 -5.81 -20.80
C ALA A 370 1.12 -7.14 -20.04
N VAL A 371 1.47 -7.10 -18.75
CA VAL A 371 1.60 -8.32 -17.93
C VAL A 371 0.26 -9.07 -17.86
N CYS A 372 -0.85 -8.37 -17.70
CA CYS A 372 -2.17 -8.98 -17.66
C CYS A 372 -2.62 -9.54 -19.02
N GLU A 373 -2.33 -8.84 -20.12
CA GLU A 373 -2.62 -9.31 -21.48
C GLU A 373 -1.85 -10.59 -21.81
N ALA A 374 -0.59 -10.69 -21.37
CA ALA A 374 0.23 -11.88 -21.57
C ALA A 374 -0.33 -13.13 -20.87
N VAL A 375 -1.17 -12.97 -19.84
CA VAL A 375 -1.87 -14.09 -19.16
C VAL A 375 -2.96 -14.71 -20.03
N LEU A 376 -3.46 -13.98 -21.02
CA LEU A 376 -4.54 -14.41 -21.93
C LEU A 376 -4.02 -15.12 -23.18
N LEU A 377 -2.72 -15.05 -23.45
CA LEU A 377 -2.06 -15.71 -24.59
C LEU A 377 -1.64 -17.13 -24.22
#